data_422fa12fdd7da5e0364ed984ce48d7f5
#
_entry.id   422fa12fdd7da5e0364ed984ce48d7f5
#
_cell.length_a   1.000
_cell.length_b   1.000
_cell.length_c   1.000
_cell.angle_alpha   90.00
_cell.angle_beta   90.00
_cell.angle_gamma   90.00
#
_symmetry.space_group_name_H-M   'P 1'
#
loop_
_entity.id
_entity.type
_entity.pdbx_description
1 polymer ?
#
loop_
_entity_poly.entity_id
_entity_poly.type
_entity_poly.pdbx_seq_one_letter_code
_entity_poly.pdbx_strand_id
1 'polypeptide(L)'
;ANMNNQEICDNGYGATITSLASYNGLDRMGMSQYLSRIALLLDENEETTLNSARDAWLTGPLWQDLRHAMEDSFVLDDWFETLVAQNIVMDSLVFPLVYQHFVNKAAAEGGNALLMLTQFMTEWFKETERWSNQLLVRCSAGGARALERANA
;
A
#
# COMPACT_ATOMS: atom_id res chain seq x y z
N ALA A 1 -1.71 4.37 3.87
CA ALA A 1 -1.03 4.17 2.58
C ALA A 1 -1.23 5.34 1.61
N ASN A 2 -2.48 5.81 1.38
CA ASN A 2 -2.72 7.00 0.53
C ASN A 2 -2.00 8.23 1.12
N MET A 3 -2.20 8.54 2.39
CA MET A 3 -1.57 9.68 3.08
C MET A 3 -0.04 9.65 2.98
N ASN A 4 0.58 8.48 3.19
CA ASN A 4 2.03 8.33 3.07
C ASN A 4 2.52 8.64 1.65
N ASN A 5 1.78 8.23 0.63
CA ASN A 5 2.15 8.57 -0.75
C ASN A 5 1.90 10.05 -1.09
N GLN A 6 0.94 10.71 -0.45
CA GLN A 6 0.80 12.17 -0.57
C GLN A 6 1.98 12.90 0.09
N GLU A 7 2.43 12.44 1.25
CA GLU A 7 3.62 12.97 1.91
C GLU A 7 4.89 12.82 1.06
N ILE A 8 5.08 11.64 0.43
CA ILE A 8 6.16 11.43 -0.53
C ILE A 8 6.02 12.35 -1.75
N CYS A 9 4.79 12.61 -2.20
CA CYS A 9 4.53 13.54 -3.30
C CYS A 9 4.90 14.98 -2.94
N ASP A 10 4.59 15.41 -1.72
CA ASP A 10 4.82 16.79 -1.27
C ASP A 10 6.30 17.08 -0.98
N ASN A 11 7.01 16.11 -0.40
CA ASN A 11 8.39 16.29 0.09
C ASN A 11 9.46 15.61 -0.78
N GLY A 12 9.09 14.76 -1.73
CA GLY A 12 10.00 14.01 -2.60
C GLY A 12 10.75 14.89 -3.59
N TYR A 13 11.98 14.53 -3.92
CA TYR A 13 12.83 15.28 -4.83
C TYR A 13 12.70 14.82 -6.29
N GLY A 14 12.15 15.70 -7.11
CA GLY A 14 12.08 15.54 -8.55
C GLY A 14 10.74 15.01 -9.07
N ALA A 15 10.34 15.54 -10.23
CA ALA A 15 9.03 15.31 -10.83
C ALA A 15 8.67 13.82 -11.02
N THR A 16 9.65 12.96 -11.27
CA THR A 16 9.42 11.53 -11.44
C THR A 16 8.92 10.90 -10.13
N ILE A 17 9.56 11.22 -9.01
CA ILE A 17 9.18 10.67 -7.69
C ILE A 17 7.82 11.19 -7.28
N THR A 18 7.63 12.50 -7.35
CA THR A 18 6.37 13.15 -6.94
C THR A 18 5.20 12.69 -7.79
N SER A 19 5.38 12.54 -9.11
CA SER A 19 4.32 12.02 -9.99
C SER A 19 3.98 10.56 -9.68
N LEU A 20 4.97 9.69 -9.49
CA LEU A 20 4.74 8.28 -9.15
C LEU A 20 4.03 8.13 -7.81
N ALA A 21 4.43 8.90 -6.79
CA ALA A 21 3.79 8.90 -5.48
C ALA A 21 2.33 9.40 -5.56
N SER A 22 2.09 10.48 -6.33
CA SER A 22 0.75 11.00 -6.55
C SER A 22 -0.17 9.96 -7.20
N TYR A 23 0.26 9.32 -8.30
CA TYR A 23 -0.53 8.26 -8.95
C TYR A 23 -0.75 7.06 -8.01
N ASN A 24 0.28 6.63 -7.28
CA ASN A 24 0.14 5.56 -6.30
C ASN A 24 -0.91 5.89 -5.23
N GLY A 25 -0.90 7.12 -4.72
CA GLY A 25 -1.90 7.60 -3.76
C GLY A 25 -3.33 7.59 -4.33
N LEU A 26 -3.51 8.05 -5.57
CA LEU A 26 -4.82 8.05 -6.25
C LEU A 26 -5.33 6.63 -6.53
N ASP A 27 -4.46 5.73 -6.98
CA ASP A 27 -4.80 4.34 -7.21
C ASP A 27 -5.29 3.64 -5.93
N ARG A 28 -4.66 3.91 -4.79
CA ARG A 28 -5.09 3.39 -3.48
C ARG A 28 -6.45 3.90 -3.06
N MET A 29 -6.77 5.16 -3.34
CA MET A 29 -8.13 5.68 -3.14
C MET A 29 -9.13 4.95 -4.03
N GLY A 30 -8.81 4.74 -5.30
CA GLY A 30 -9.63 3.97 -6.22
C GLY A 30 -9.88 2.54 -5.74
N MET A 31 -8.83 1.86 -5.26
CA MET A 31 -8.94 0.52 -4.67
C MET A 31 -9.83 0.51 -3.42
N SER A 32 -9.70 1.48 -2.55
CA SER A 32 -10.54 1.62 -1.35
C SER A 32 -12.01 1.79 -1.71
N GLN A 33 -12.33 2.66 -2.66
CA GLN A 33 -13.69 2.85 -3.17
C GLN A 33 -14.25 1.58 -3.80
N TYR A 34 -13.41 0.87 -4.58
CA TYR A 34 -13.80 -0.36 -5.23
C TYR A 34 -14.13 -1.47 -4.22
N LEU A 35 -13.30 -1.66 -3.19
CA LEU A 35 -13.55 -2.63 -2.11
C LEU A 35 -14.79 -2.28 -1.29
N SER A 36 -14.98 -1.00 -0.98
CA SER A 36 -16.18 -0.53 -0.28
C SER A 36 -17.45 -0.81 -1.09
N ARG A 37 -17.38 -0.63 -2.41
CA ARG A 37 -18.50 -0.96 -3.31
C ARG A 37 -18.81 -2.45 -3.34
N ILE A 38 -17.77 -3.31 -3.34
CA ILE A 38 -17.97 -4.77 -3.24
C ILE A 38 -18.66 -5.13 -1.92
N ALA A 39 -18.20 -4.57 -0.80
CA ALA A 39 -18.79 -4.82 0.50
C ALA A 39 -20.27 -4.40 0.56
N LEU A 40 -20.61 -3.22 0.06
CA LEU A 40 -22.01 -2.75 -0.02
C LEU A 40 -22.90 -3.65 -0.90
N LEU A 41 -22.38 -4.14 -2.02
CA LEU A 41 -23.11 -5.07 -2.87
C LEU A 41 -23.37 -6.42 -2.19
N LEU A 42 -22.44 -6.90 -1.37
CA LEU A 42 -22.61 -8.13 -0.59
C LEU A 42 -23.61 -7.98 0.54
N ASP A 43 -23.75 -6.80 1.10
CA ASP A 43 -24.65 -6.46 2.22
C ASP A 43 -26.02 -5.90 1.77
N GLU A 44 -26.34 -5.97 0.50
CA GLU A 44 -27.59 -5.35 -0.02
C GLU A 44 -27.74 -3.85 0.35
N ASN A 45 -26.60 -3.16 0.53
CA ASN A 45 -26.45 -1.76 0.97
C ASN A 45 -26.82 -1.48 2.44
N GLU A 46 -26.78 -2.47 3.32
CA GLU A 46 -27.03 -2.28 4.77
C GLU A 46 -25.80 -1.77 5.56
N GLU A 47 -24.61 -1.69 4.95
CA GLU A 47 -23.36 -1.24 5.57
C GLU A 47 -22.85 -2.09 6.75
N THR A 48 -23.40 -3.27 6.97
CA THR A 48 -23.06 -4.14 8.11
C THR A 48 -21.63 -4.64 8.01
N THR A 49 -21.18 -5.05 6.82
CA THR A 49 -19.80 -5.50 6.55
C THR A 49 -18.80 -4.36 6.72
N LEU A 50 -19.12 -3.15 6.26
CA LEU A 50 -18.24 -1.99 6.43
C LEU A 50 -18.08 -1.58 7.88
N ASN A 51 -19.18 -1.57 8.65
CA ASN A 51 -19.14 -1.28 10.08
C ASN A 51 -18.37 -2.35 10.85
N SER A 52 -18.57 -3.63 10.54
CA SER A 52 -17.82 -4.74 11.14
C SER A 52 -16.33 -4.66 10.82
N ALA A 53 -15.96 -4.30 9.58
CA ALA A 53 -14.57 -4.12 9.18
C ALA A 53 -13.93 -2.92 9.91
N ARG A 54 -14.66 -1.82 10.08
CA ARG A 54 -14.21 -0.68 10.87
C ARG A 54 -13.96 -1.06 12.32
N ASP A 55 -14.89 -1.76 12.95
CA ASP A 55 -14.75 -2.17 14.35
C ASP A 55 -13.60 -3.17 14.52
N ALA A 56 -13.42 -4.11 13.59
CA ALA A 56 -12.27 -5.01 13.55
C ALA A 56 -10.95 -4.24 13.44
N TRP A 57 -10.87 -3.22 12.59
CA TRP A 57 -9.69 -2.36 12.47
C TRP A 57 -9.39 -1.59 13.76
N LEU A 58 -10.43 -1.02 14.39
CA LEU A 58 -10.26 -0.19 15.58
C LEU A 58 -9.94 -0.98 16.85
N THR A 59 -10.50 -2.18 17.01
CA THR A 59 -10.45 -2.94 18.27
C THR A 59 -10.06 -4.40 18.13
N GLY A 60 -10.05 -4.94 16.90
CA GLY A 60 -9.74 -6.34 16.66
C GLY A 60 -8.28 -6.68 16.91
N PRO A 61 -7.94 -7.66 17.78
CA PRO A 61 -6.56 -7.93 18.18
C PRO A 61 -5.64 -8.30 17.01
N LEU A 62 -6.17 -8.94 15.96
CA LEU A 62 -5.40 -9.33 14.77
C LEU A 62 -4.90 -8.15 13.93
N TRP A 63 -5.52 -6.98 14.07
CA TRP A 63 -5.21 -5.80 13.24
C TRP A 63 -4.38 -4.75 13.97
N GLN A 64 -4.23 -4.86 15.30
CA GLN A 64 -3.60 -3.78 16.09
C GLN A 64 -2.13 -3.56 15.73
N ASP A 65 -1.35 -4.62 15.50
CA ASP A 65 0.06 -4.48 15.13
C ASP A 65 0.22 -3.78 13.79
N LEU A 66 -0.60 -4.15 12.79
CA LEU A 66 -0.62 -3.48 11.49
C LEU A 66 -1.10 -2.04 11.61
N ARG A 67 -2.11 -1.79 12.45
CA ARG A 67 -2.64 -0.46 12.70
C ARG A 67 -1.58 0.44 13.34
N HIS A 68 -0.88 -0.02 14.37
CA HIS A 68 0.21 0.72 15.02
C HIS A 68 1.32 1.04 14.01
N ALA A 69 1.77 0.05 13.23
CA ALA A 69 2.78 0.29 12.20
C ALA A 69 2.34 1.34 11.16
N MET A 70 1.05 1.36 10.79
CA MET A 70 0.49 2.40 9.91
C MET A 70 0.43 3.77 10.58
N GLU A 71 0.04 3.85 11.85
CA GLU A 71 -0.01 5.10 12.61
C GLU A 71 1.40 5.65 12.85
N ASP A 72 2.38 4.81 13.19
CA ASP A 72 3.79 5.18 13.34
C ASP A 72 4.38 5.74 12.04
N SER A 73 3.95 5.21 10.90
CA SER A 73 4.41 5.72 9.59
C SER A 73 3.93 7.14 9.26
N PHE A 74 2.90 7.66 9.96
CA PHE A 74 2.41 9.03 9.73
C PHE A 74 3.24 10.11 10.44
N VAL A 75 4.14 9.71 11.33
CA VAL A 75 5.02 10.63 12.06
C VAL A 75 6.48 10.57 11.58
N LEU A 76 6.72 9.89 10.45
CA LEU A 76 8.02 9.90 9.79
C LEU A 76 8.23 11.27 9.11
N ASP A 77 9.37 11.91 9.36
CA ASP A 77 9.69 13.23 8.80
C ASP A 77 10.41 13.16 7.44
N ASP A 78 10.97 11.99 7.10
CA ASP A 78 11.71 11.78 5.86
C ASP A 78 10.88 11.04 4.81
N TRP A 79 10.66 11.68 3.67
CA TRP A 79 9.90 11.12 2.57
C TRP A 79 10.47 9.78 2.03
N PHE A 80 11.80 9.60 2.11
CA PHE A 80 12.43 8.38 1.64
C PHE A 80 12.24 7.24 2.66
N GLU A 81 12.29 7.53 3.95
CA GLU A 81 11.93 6.59 5.02
C GLU A 81 10.45 6.18 4.90
N THR A 82 9.56 7.14 4.66
CA THR A 82 8.14 6.89 4.39
C THR A 82 7.94 6.01 3.15
N LEU A 83 8.69 6.24 2.07
CA LEU A 83 8.65 5.40 0.87
C LEU A 83 9.08 3.96 1.18
N VAL A 84 10.17 3.78 1.91
CA VAL A 84 10.66 2.44 2.28
C VAL A 84 9.67 1.73 3.19
N ALA A 85 9.20 2.41 4.25
CA ALA A 85 8.25 1.84 5.19
C ALA A 85 6.94 1.42 4.51
N GLN A 86 6.35 2.30 3.69
CA GLN A 86 5.07 2.05 3.04
C GLN A 86 5.18 1.16 1.81
N ASN A 87 5.93 1.59 0.79
CA ASN A 87 5.84 0.98 -0.54
C ASN A 87 6.75 -0.25 -0.70
N ILE A 88 7.76 -0.40 0.17
CA ILE A 88 8.64 -1.57 0.14
C ILE A 88 8.26 -2.54 1.24
N VAL A 89 8.23 -2.13 2.50
CA VAL A 89 8.02 -3.05 3.62
C VAL A 89 6.55 -3.45 3.76
N MET A 90 5.67 -2.47 4.02
CA MET A 90 4.24 -2.78 4.30
C MET A 90 3.54 -3.40 3.11
N ASP A 91 3.74 -2.88 1.91
CA ASP A 91 3.08 -3.40 0.72
C ASP A 91 3.53 -4.81 0.37
N SER A 92 4.83 -5.12 0.53
CA SER A 92 5.36 -6.47 0.30
C SER A 92 4.80 -7.52 1.26
N LEU A 93 4.31 -7.11 2.41
CA LEU A 93 3.66 -8.00 3.37
C LEU A 93 2.15 -8.08 3.13
N VAL A 94 1.49 -6.94 3.01
CA VAL A 94 0.03 -6.85 2.98
C VAL A 94 -0.56 -7.34 1.64
N PHE A 95 0.01 -6.92 0.50
CA PHE A 95 -0.55 -7.30 -0.80
C PHE A 95 -0.50 -8.81 -1.08
N PRO A 96 0.61 -9.53 -0.89
CA PRO A 96 0.62 -10.98 -1.04
C PRO A 96 -0.29 -11.68 -0.03
N LEU A 97 -0.32 -11.24 1.21
CA LEU A 97 -1.17 -11.83 2.24
C LEU A 97 -2.66 -11.75 1.87
N VAL A 98 -3.11 -10.55 1.49
CA VAL A 98 -4.53 -10.30 1.21
C VAL A 98 -4.92 -10.77 -0.18
N TYR A 99 -4.22 -10.34 -1.23
CA TYR A 99 -4.65 -10.54 -2.63
C TYR A 99 -4.10 -11.81 -3.29
N GLN A 100 -3.20 -12.53 -2.61
CA GLN A 100 -2.76 -13.84 -3.10
C GLN A 100 -3.19 -14.94 -2.13
N HIS A 101 -2.74 -14.93 -0.88
CA HIS A 101 -3.05 -16.03 0.05
C HIS A 101 -4.52 -16.07 0.46
N PHE A 102 -5.05 -14.98 0.97
CA PHE A 102 -6.45 -14.95 1.44
C PHE A 102 -7.43 -15.13 0.29
N VAL A 103 -7.26 -14.42 -0.82
CA VAL A 103 -8.17 -14.50 -1.98
C VAL A 103 -8.14 -15.88 -2.61
N ASN A 104 -6.96 -16.53 -2.75
CA ASN A 104 -6.88 -17.90 -3.26
C ASN A 104 -7.54 -18.92 -2.33
N LYS A 105 -7.42 -18.75 -1.00
CA LYS A 105 -8.13 -19.57 -0.04
C LYS A 105 -9.65 -19.40 -0.16
N ALA A 106 -10.13 -18.16 -0.22
CA ALA A 106 -11.54 -17.87 -0.44
C ALA A 106 -12.07 -18.45 -1.76
N ALA A 107 -11.27 -18.40 -2.84
CA ALA A 107 -11.64 -19.01 -4.12
C ALA A 107 -11.76 -20.53 -4.05
N ALA A 108 -10.89 -21.21 -3.29
CA ALA A 108 -10.98 -22.65 -3.07
C ALA A 108 -12.25 -23.06 -2.28
N GLU A 109 -12.82 -22.15 -1.49
CA GLU A 109 -14.08 -22.32 -0.75
C GLU A 109 -15.31 -21.81 -1.53
N GLY A 110 -15.17 -21.47 -2.80
CA GLY A 110 -16.26 -21.06 -3.69
C GLY A 110 -16.31 -19.56 -4.01
N GLY A 111 -15.42 -18.76 -3.43
CA GLY A 111 -15.35 -17.30 -3.62
C GLY A 111 -14.61 -16.84 -4.89
N ASN A 112 -14.75 -17.55 -6.02
CA ASN A 112 -14.08 -17.24 -7.29
C ASN A 112 -14.35 -15.80 -7.79
N ALA A 113 -15.51 -15.24 -7.48
CA ALA A 113 -15.85 -13.88 -7.84
C ALA A 113 -14.88 -12.87 -7.19
N LEU A 114 -14.51 -13.05 -5.93
CA LEU A 114 -13.56 -12.18 -5.24
C LEU A 114 -12.18 -12.22 -5.92
N LEU A 115 -11.70 -13.41 -6.30
CA LEU A 115 -10.44 -13.57 -7.04
C LEU A 115 -10.45 -12.77 -8.35
N MET A 116 -11.50 -12.89 -9.14
CA MET A 116 -11.63 -12.16 -10.41
C MET A 116 -11.71 -10.65 -10.20
N LEU A 117 -12.46 -10.20 -9.18
CA LEU A 117 -12.65 -8.78 -8.89
C LEU A 117 -11.39 -8.11 -8.35
N THR A 118 -10.48 -8.84 -7.69
CA THR A 118 -9.28 -8.29 -7.07
C THR A 118 -7.99 -8.60 -7.83
N GLN A 119 -8.04 -9.31 -8.94
CA GLN A 119 -6.86 -9.71 -9.73
C GLN A 119 -6.01 -8.51 -10.13
N PHE A 120 -6.62 -7.39 -10.55
CA PHE A 120 -5.90 -6.19 -10.95
C PHE A 120 -5.05 -5.59 -9.83
N MET A 121 -5.42 -5.78 -8.56
CA MET A 121 -4.63 -5.30 -7.40
C MET A 121 -3.31 -6.05 -7.28
N THR A 122 -3.27 -7.34 -7.63
CA THR A 122 -2.03 -8.12 -7.69
C THR A 122 -1.12 -7.65 -8.83
N GLU A 123 -1.69 -7.32 -9.98
CA GLU A 123 -0.93 -6.80 -11.13
C GLU A 123 -0.38 -5.41 -10.83
N TRP A 124 -1.19 -4.54 -10.28
CA TRP A 124 -0.80 -3.21 -9.82
C TRP A 124 0.34 -3.27 -8.80
N PHE A 125 0.26 -4.19 -7.83
CA PHE A 125 1.31 -4.34 -6.82
C PHE A 125 2.65 -4.73 -7.44
N LYS A 126 2.67 -5.66 -8.42
CA LYS A 126 3.90 -6.04 -9.12
C LYS A 126 4.57 -4.86 -9.83
N GLU A 127 3.76 -3.96 -10.35
CA GLU A 127 4.25 -2.76 -11.02
C GLU A 127 4.80 -1.75 -10.01
N THR A 128 4.08 -1.53 -8.92
CA THR A 128 4.50 -0.69 -7.79
C THR A 128 5.79 -1.19 -7.15
N GLU A 129 5.89 -2.48 -6.87
CA GLU A 129 7.09 -3.13 -6.34
C GLU A 129 8.30 -2.90 -7.26
N ARG A 130 8.12 -3.05 -8.56
CA ARG A 130 9.19 -2.86 -9.55
C ARG A 130 9.74 -1.44 -9.53
N TRP A 131 8.90 -0.42 -9.59
CA TRP A 131 9.39 0.96 -9.61
C TRP A 131 9.94 1.39 -8.24
N SER A 132 9.34 0.95 -7.12
CA SER A 132 9.84 1.25 -5.77
C SER A 132 11.23 0.66 -5.55
N ASN A 133 11.46 -0.58 -5.95
CA ASN A 133 12.78 -1.21 -5.89
C ASN A 133 13.80 -0.52 -6.80
N GLN A 134 13.43 -0.10 -8.00
CA GLN A 134 14.32 0.66 -8.87
C GLN A 134 14.70 2.02 -8.28
N LEU A 135 13.77 2.69 -7.63
CA LEU A 135 14.02 3.96 -6.96
C LEU A 135 14.99 3.75 -5.79
N LEU A 136 14.77 2.74 -4.95
CA LEU A 136 15.67 2.38 -3.85
C LEU A 136 17.11 2.17 -4.33
N VAL A 137 17.30 1.38 -5.39
CA VAL A 137 18.63 1.12 -5.97
C VAL A 137 19.29 2.40 -6.50
N ARG A 138 18.52 3.29 -7.15
CA ARG A 138 19.05 4.57 -7.67
C ARG A 138 19.44 5.54 -6.55
N CYS A 139 18.62 5.64 -5.52
CA CYS A 139 18.90 6.51 -4.37
C CYS A 139 20.14 6.02 -3.61
N SER A 140 20.25 4.71 -3.35
CA SER A 140 21.43 4.14 -2.68
C SER A 140 22.72 4.32 -3.48
N ALA A 141 22.69 4.11 -4.79
CA ALA A 141 23.83 4.34 -5.68
C ALA A 141 24.21 5.83 -5.79
N GLY A 142 23.24 6.74 -5.68
CA GLY A 142 23.44 8.18 -5.60
C GLY A 142 24.14 8.59 -4.32
N GLY A 143 23.68 8.08 -3.19
CA GLY A 143 24.27 8.30 -1.87
C GLY A 143 25.71 7.81 -1.77
N ALA A 144 26.00 6.61 -2.25
CA ALA A 144 27.35 6.06 -2.28
C ALA A 144 28.33 6.96 -3.06
N ARG A 145 27.94 7.42 -4.25
CA ARG A 145 28.77 8.35 -5.06
C ARG A 145 28.96 9.72 -4.40
N ALA A 146 27.97 10.21 -3.65
CA ALA A 146 28.10 11.45 -2.91
C ALA A 146 29.10 11.33 -1.75
N LEU A 147 29.09 10.22 -1.02
CA LEU A 147 30.06 9.93 0.04
C LEU A 147 31.48 9.75 -0.49
N GLU A 148 31.68 9.08 -1.62
CA GLU A 148 32.99 8.96 -2.26
C GLU A 148 33.58 10.33 -2.64
N ARG A 149 32.74 11.24 -3.17
CA ARG A 149 33.18 12.62 -3.52
C ARG A 149 33.50 13.49 -2.29
N ALA A 150 32.82 13.26 -1.17
CA ALA A 150 33.05 14.01 0.06
C ALA A 150 34.35 13.57 0.77
N ASN A 151 34.82 12.35 0.51
CA ASN A 151 36.02 11.78 1.10
C ASN A 151 37.28 11.90 0.21
N ALA A 152 37.15 12.46 -0.99
CA ALA A 152 38.24 12.71 -1.94
C ALA A 152 38.70 14.17 -1.94
#